data_22830c9328af8cae66184895cdd22a82
#
_entry.id   22830c9328af8cae66184895cdd22a82
#
_cell.length_a   1.000
_cell.length_b   1.000
_cell.length_c   1.000
_cell.angle_alpha   90.00
_cell.angle_beta   90.00
_cell.angle_gamma   90.00
#
_symmetry.space_group_name_H-M   'P 1'
#
loop_
_entity.id
_entity.type
_entity.pdbx_description
1 polymer ?
#
loop_
_entity_poly.entity_id
_entity_poly.type
_entity_poly.pdbx_seq_one_letter_code
_entity_poly.pdbx_strand_id
1 'polypeptide(L)'
;YLSQLEIIFFIKHIPKRFSNYEIVCENLKNCKTLEVGGPSTMFFTKLPIYQKIKSLDVVNFSNNTTWEGAIKEGYTCNYYGNKFAFQYISEATNLEKIDINKYDAIISSHCLEHVANPIKALNRWSNVLISKGTMLLVLPNKIGNFDYKRKDTTIEHLILDYKNNTHENDTTH
;
A
#
# COMPACT_ATOMS: atom_id res chain seq x y z
N TYR A 1 16.98 -12.40 23.60
CA TYR A 1 17.72 -13.50 22.94
C TYR A 1 16.73 -14.61 22.64
N LEU A 2 16.23 -14.67 21.39
CA LEU A 2 15.49 -15.83 20.92
C LEU A 2 16.45 -17.02 20.84
N SER A 3 16.06 -18.19 21.36
CA SER A 3 16.88 -19.39 21.30
C SER A 3 17.06 -19.82 19.83
N GLN A 4 18.16 -20.54 19.53
CA GLN A 4 18.39 -21.05 18.16
C GLN A 4 17.24 -21.95 17.67
N LEU A 5 16.53 -22.60 18.58
CA LEU A 5 15.32 -23.41 18.28
C LEU A 5 14.13 -22.56 17.83
N GLU A 6 13.95 -21.38 18.40
CA GLU A 6 12.88 -20.43 18.00
C GLU A 6 13.17 -19.82 16.63
N ILE A 7 14.43 -19.52 16.33
CA ILE A 7 14.85 -19.04 15.00
C ILE A 7 14.59 -20.11 13.93
N ILE A 8 14.90 -21.36 14.19
CA ILE A 8 14.64 -22.50 13.26
C ILE A 8 13.13 -22.71 13.06
N PHE A 9 12.32 -22.57 14.12
CA PHE A 9 10.88 -22.66 14.02
C PHE A 9 10.29 -21.53 13.17
N PHE A 10 10.78 -20.31 13.32
CA PHE A 10 10.39 -19.15 12.50
C PHE A 10 10.73 -19.34 11.02
N ILE A 11 11.91 -19.86 10.70
CA ILE A 11 12.35 -20.12 9.32
C ILE A 11 11.47 -21.19 8.64
N LYS A 12 11.02 -22.22 9.36
CA LYS A 12 10.12 -23.26 8.82
C LYS A 12 8.71 -22.75 8.48
N HIS A 13 8.29 -21.62 9.04
CA HIS A 13 6.97 -21.05 8.86
C HIS A 13 6.97 -19.80 7.96
N ILE A 14 8.06 -19.53 7.22
CA ILE A 14 8.05 -18.46 6.21
C ILE A 14 6.99 -18.82 5.15
N PRO A 15 5.95 -18.00 4.98
CA PRO A 15 4.90 -18.29 4.02
C PRO A 15 5.51 -18.39 2.62
N LYS A 16 5.00 -19.32 1.80
CA LYS A 16 5.42 -19.42 0.39
C LYS A 16 5.23 -18.06 -0.28
N ARG A 17 6.24 -17.61 -1.01
CA ARG A 17 6.17 -16.41 -1.83
C ARG A 17 5.13 -16.57 -2.93
N PHE A 18 4.59 -15.45 -3.40
CA PHE A 18 3.72 -15.45 -4.57
C PHE A 18 4.45 -16.03 -5.79
N SER A 19 3.71 -16.72 -6.68
CA SER A 19 4.25 -17.33 -7.90
C SER A 19 4.99 -16.35 -8.81
N ASN A 20 4.58 -15.08 -8.82
CA ASN A 20 5.16 -14.03 -9.65
C ASN A 20 6.16 -13.14 -8.89
N TYR A 21 6.68 -13.61 -7.76
CA TYR A 21 7.59 -12.83 -6.91
C TYR A 21 8.81 -12.27 -7.67
N GLU A 22 9.44 -13.08 -8.50
CA GLU A 22 10.63 -12.66 -9.24
C GLU A 22 10.34 -11.52 -10.22
N ILE A 23 9.21 -11.60 -10.93
CA ILE A 23 8.75 -10.55 -11.86
C ILE A 23 8.51 -9.24 -11.10
N VAL A 24 7.83 -9.32 -9.95
CA VAL A 24 7.59 -8.15 -9.11
C VAL A 24 8.90 -7.54 -8.62
N CYS A 25 9.83 -8.39 -8.16
CA CYS A 25 11.15 -7.93 -7.68
C CYS A 25 11.96 -7.23 -8.76
N GLU A 26 11.98 -7.75 -9.98
CA GLU A 26 12.71 -7.12 -11.08
C GLU A 26 12.12 -5.75 -11.46
N ASN A 27 10.80 -5.62 -11.50
CA ASN A 27 10.13 -4.35 -11.80
C ASN A 27 10.29 -3.30 -10.69
N LEU A 28 10.50 -3.71 -9.44
CA LEU A 28 10.62 -2.80 -8.29
C LEU A 28 12.06 -2.60 -7.83
N LYS A 29 13.03 -3.31 -8.44
CA LYS A 29 14.43 -3.24 -8.06
C LYS A 29 14.99 -1.83 -8.21
N ASN A 30 15.61 -1.35 -7.13
CA ASN A 30 16.19 -0.01 -7.06
C ASN A 30 15.20 1.14 -7.30
N CYS A 31 13.89 0.91 -7.24
CA CYS A 31 12.87 1.95 -7.36
C CYS A 31 12.81 2.83 -6.11
N LYS A 32 12.65 4.14 -6.31
CA LYS A 32 12.13 5.06 -5.29
C LYS A 32 10.62 4.84 -5.23
N THR A 33 10.14 4.34 -4.11
CA THR A 33 8.79 3.79 -3.99
C THR A 33 7.95 4.59 -3.01
N LEU A 34 6.67 4.78 -3.33
CA LEU A 34 5.64 5.27 -2.42
C LEU A 34 4.72 4.11 -2.07
N GLU A 35 4.45 3.89 -0.78
CA GLU A 35 3.41 2.97 -0.33
C GLU A 35 2.21 3.74 0.20
N VAL A 36 1.03 3.44 -0.34
CA VAL A 36 -0.22 4.03 0.14
C VAL A 36 -0.91 3.03 1.05
N GLY A 37 -1.15 3.43 2.30
CA GLY A 37 -1.71 2.58 3.36
C GLY A 37 -0.67 1.66 4.01
N GLY A 38 0.60 2.09 4.10
CA GLY A 38 1.70 1.27 4.62
C GLY A 38 2.35 1.82 5.89
N PRO A 39 3.42 1.13 6.37
CA PRO A 39 4.06 -0.04 5.77
C PRO A 39 3.27 -1.35 6.02
N SER A 40 3.22 -2.20 5.01
CA SER A 40 2.39 -3.41 5.02
C SER A 40 3.21 -4.67 5.37
N THR A 41 2.67 -5.51 6.25
CA THR A 41 3.22 -6.84 6.53
C THR A 41 3.26 -7.73 5.29
N MET A 42 2.40 -7.49 4.29
CA MET A 42 2.41 -8.17 3.00
C MET A 42 3.76 -8.01 2.30
N PHE A 43 4.26 -6.78 2.20
CA PHE A 43 5.52 -6.44 1.53
C PHE A 43 6.75 -6.72 2.38
N PHE A 44 6.56 -7.02 3.66
CA PHE A 44 7.61 -7.48 4.53
C PHE A 44 7.77 -9.01 4.51
N THR A 45 6.65 -9.77 4.45
CA THR A 45 6.63 -11.23 4.64
C THR A 45 6.35 -12.02 3.36
N LYS A 46 5.14 -11.91 2.81
CA LYS A 46 4.66 -12.75 1.70
C LYS A 46 5.20 -12.31 0.34
N LEU A 47 5.40 -11.01 0.17
CA LEU A 47 5.97 -10.39 -1.01
C LEU A 47 7.13 -9.47 -0.59
N PRO A 48 8.27 -10.01 -0.11
CA PRO A 48 9.30 -9.26 0.59
C PRO A 48 10.11 -8.36 -0.36
N ILE A 49 9.53 -7.23 -0.76
CA ILE A 49 10.11 -6.26 -1.70
C ILE A 49 10.89 -5.13 -1.03
N TYR A 50 10.70 -4.85 0.26
CA TYR A 50 11.37 -3.74 0.94
C TYR A 50 12.90 -3.82 0.90
N GLN A 51 13.46 -5.02 0.84
CA GLN A 51 14.91 -5.23 0.68
C GLN A 51 15.41 -4.96 -0.76
N LYS A 52 14.53 -4.93 -1.75
CA LYS A 52 14.85 -4.80 -3.18
C LYS A 52 14.73 -3.37 -3.69
N ILE A 53 13.85 -2.57 -3.09
CA ILE A 53 13.64 -1.18 -3.47
C ILE A 53 14.78 -0.28 -2.98
N LYS A 54 14.97 0.86 -3.65
CA LYS A 54 15.98 1.87 -3.30
C LYS A 54 15.61 2.61 -2.01
N SER A 55 14.39 3.11 -1.96
CA SER A 55 13.84 3.83 -0.83
C SER A 55 12.32 3.68 -0.78
N LEU A 56 11.75 3.88 0.40
CA LEU A 56 10.32 3.91 0.64
C LEU A 56 9.95 5.23 1.29
N ASP A 57 8.85 5.83 0.81
CA ASP A 57 8.04 6.79 1.55
C ASP A 57 6.66 6.17 1.73
N VAL A 58 5.93 6.53 2.78
CA VAL A 58 4.61 5.96 3.10
C VAL A 58 3.57 7.05 3.28
N VAL A 59 2.32 6.74 2.97
CA VAL A 59 1.16 7.62 3.15
C VAL A 59 0.12 6.92 3.98
N ASN A 60 -0.34 7.58 5.05
CA ASN A 60 -1.52 7.19 5.80
C ASN A 60 -2.49 8.38 5.91
N PHE A 61 -3.79 8.09 5.93
CA PHE A 61 -4.84 9.11 5.89
C PHE A 61 -4.96 9.94 7.17
N SER A 62 -4.49 9.39 8.31
CA SER A 62 -4.64 10.00 9.63
C SER A 62 -3.36 9.80 10.47
N ASN A 63 -3.15 10.70 11.40
CA ASN A 63 -2.10 10.59 12.42
C ASN A 63 -2.43 9.58 13.54
N ASN A 64 -3.60 8.97 13.48
CA ASN A 64 -4.00 7.89 14.38
C ASN A 64 -4.82 6.87 13.58
N THR A 65 -4.25 5.70 13.35
CA THR A 65 -4.87 4.61 12.60
C THR A 65 -5.11 3.41 13.50
N THR A 66 -6.08 2.58 13.14
CA THR A 66 -6.45 1.39 13.92
C THR A 66 -5.32 0.36 14.01
N TRP A 67 -4.48 0.30 12.97
CA TRP A 67 -3.41 -0.70 12.84
C TRP A 67 -2.01 -0.18 13.19
N GLU A 68 -1.72 1.12 12.97
CA GLU A 68 -0.41 1.72 13.29
C GLU A 68 -0.43 2.50 14.62
N GLY A 69 -1.63 2.80 15.15
CA GLY A 69 -1.79 3.68 16.31
C GLY A 69 -1.43 5.13 15.98
N ALA A 70 -0.78 5.82 16.92
CA ALA A 70 -0.37 7.20 16.74
C ALA A 70 0.91 7.29 15.89
N ILE A 71 0.82 7.92 14.74
CA ILE A 71 1.92 8.15 13.81
C ILE A 71 2.20 9.65 13.66
N LYS A 72 3.41 9.98 13.24
CA LYS A 72 3.85 11.37 13.02
C LYS A 72 4.39 11.53 11.62
N GLU A 73 4.14 12.67 11.02
CA GLU A 73 4.74 13.05 9.75
C GLU A 73 6.26 13.25 9.91
N GLY A 74 7.03 12.83 8.90
CA GLY A 74 8.50 12.90 8.89
C GLY A 74 9.17 11.53 8.73
N TYR A 75 10.48 11.48 8.90
CA TYR A 75 11.26 10.22 8.85
C TYR A 75 11.07 9.39 10.13
N THR A 76 9.86 8.94 10.37
CA THR A 76 9.45 8.27 11.60
C THR A 76 9.08 6.80 11.41
N CYS A 77 8.86 6.37 10.17
CA CYS A 77 8.40 5.03 9.85
C CYS A 77 9.59 4.09 9.57
N ASN A 78 9.89 3.16 10.48
CA ASN A 78 10.84 2.08 10.20
C ASN A 78 10.13 0.99 9.40
N TYR A 79 10.60 0.72 8.17
CA TYR A 79 9.97 -0.28 7.31
C TYR A 79 10.82 -1.54 7.07
N TYR A 80 12.15 -1.46 7.25
CA TYR A 80 13.02 -2.61 7.06
C TYR A 80 14.40 -2.43 7.74
N GLY A 81 14.74 -3.28 8.71
CA GLY A 81 16.01 -3.17 9.42
C GLY A 81 16.19 -1.78 10.04
N ASN A 82 17.24 -1.07 9.62
CA ASN A 82 17.51 0.31 10.04
C ASN A 82 17.11 1.35 8.98
N LYS A 83 16.26 0.98 8.03
CA LYS A 83 15.76 1.89 6.99
C LYS A 83 14.49 2.59 7.45
N PHE A 84 14.49 3.91 7.32
CA PHE A 84 13.33 4.76 7.63
C PHE A 84 12.73 5.36 6.38
N ALA A 85 11.40 5.35 6.31
CA ALA A 85 10.59 6.02 5.32
C ALA A 85 10.15 7.40 5.83
N PHE A 86 9.95 8.36 4.91
CA PHE A 86 9.19 9.56 5.24
C PHE A 86 7.70 9.19 5.30
N GLN A 87 7.09 9.46 6.44
CA GLN A 87 5.66 9.27 6.68
C GLN A 87 4.91 10.53 6.30
N TYR A 88 4.07 10.46 5.27
CA TYR A 88 3.09 11.49 4.95
C TYR A 88 1.78 11.21 5.66
N ILE A 89 1.12 12.28 6.12
CA ILE A 89 -0.28 12.25 6.55
C ILE A 89 -1.08 12.97 5.47
N SER A 90 -1.79 12.20 4.65
CA SER A 90 -2.56 12.70 3.51
C SER A 90 -3.60 11.69 3.08
N GLU A 91 -4.72 12.18 2.60
CA GLU A 91 -5.78 11.38 2.03
C GLU A 91 -5.32 10.75 0.69
N ALA A 92 -5.69 9.48 0.46
CA ALA A 92 -5.21 8.69 -0.67
C ALA A 92 -5.68 9.21 -2.05
N THR A 93 -6.83 9.89 -2.10
CA THR A 93 -7.41 10.39 -3.35
C THR A 93 -6.75 11.67 -3.87
N ASN A 94 -6.03 12.42 -3.01
CA ASN A 94 -5.44 13.68 -3.44
C ASN A 94 -3.91 13.77 -3.28
N LEU A 95 -3.32 13.10 -2.28
CA LEU A 95 -1.87 13.10 -2.01
C LEU A 95 -1.27 14.52 -2.10
N GLU A 96 -1.89 15.50 -1.44
CA GLU A 96 -1.61 16.94 -1.60
C GLU A 96 -0.14 17.32 -1.44
N LYS A 97 0.55 16.64 -0.51
CA LYS A 97 1.94 16.95 -0.14
C LYS A 97 2.97 16.27 -1.06
N ILE A 98 2.52 15.55 -2.08
CA ILE A 98 3.38 14.75 -2.92
C ILE A 98 3.41 15.30 -4.34
N ASP A 99 4.60 15.60 -4.82
CA ASP A 99 4.81 16.14 -6.17
C ASP A 99 4.45 15.09 -7.24
N ILE A 100 4.07 15.58 -8.42
CA ILE A 100 3.90 14.75 -9.60
C ILE A 100 5.27 14.22 -10.11
N ASN A 101 5.26 13.10 -10.81
CA ASN A 101 6.46 12.48 -11.39
C ASN A 101 7.61 12.28 -10.37
N LYS A 102 7.28 11.89 -9.14
CA LYS A 102 8.26 11.81 -8.04
C LYS A 102 8.78 10.40 -7.79
N TYR A 103 7.99 9.37 -8.06
CA TYR A 103 8.31 8.00 -7.71
C TYR A 103 8.39 7.09 -8.94
N ASP A 104 9.34 6.14 -8.89
CA ASP A 104 9.49 5.08 -9.90
C ASP A 104 8.39 4.02 -9.73
N ALA A 105 7.94 3.81 -8.49
CA ALA A 105 6.90 2.85 -8.19
C ALA A 105 5.93 3.34 -7.10
N ILE A 106 4.67 2.91 -7.21
CA ILE A 106 3.67 2.96 -6.13
C ILE A 106 3.27 1.53 -5.80
N ILE A 107 3.20 1.25 -4.49
CA ILE A 107 2.72 -0.02 -3.97
C ILE A 107 1.58 0.23 -2.99
N SER A 108 0.64 -0.68 -2.94
CA SER A 108 -0.47 -0.61 -1.99
C SER A 108 -1.00 -2.01 -1.69
N SER A 109 -1.32 -2.28 -0.43
CA SER A 109 -1.85 -3.56 0.00
C SER A 109 -3.02 -3.36 0.95
N HIS A 110 -4.18 -3.91 0.59
CA HIS A 110 -5.40 -3.83 1.40
C HIS A 110 -5.76 -2.39 1.79
N CYS A 111 -5.73 -1.48 0.81
CA CYS A 111 -6.03 -0.07 1.01
C CYS A 111 -7.05 0.45 0.00
N LEU A 112 -6.88 0.15 -1.30
CA LEU A 112 -7.72 0.74 -2.36
C LEU A 112 -9.21 0.37 -2.21
N GLU A 113 -9.52 -0.81 -1.68
CA GLU A 113 -10.88 -1.27 -1.41
C GLU A 113 -11.60 -0.49 -0.30
N HIS A 114 -10.85 0.28 0.49
CA HIS A 114 -11.38 1.15 1.54
C HIS A 114 -11.47 2.63 1.11
N VAL A 115 -11.10 2.93 -0.12
CA VAL A 115 -11.12 4.31 -0.63
C VAL A 115 -12.47 4.60 -1.28
N ALA A 116 -13.18 5.60 -0.78
CA ALA A 116 -14.52 5.98 -1.28
C ALA A 116 -14.56 6.40 -2.76
N ASN A 117 -13.42 6.83 -3.32
CA ASN A 117 -13.30 7.22 -4.73
C ASN A 117 -12.04 6.59 -5.36
N PRO A 118 -12.06 5.28 -5.65
CA PRO A 118 -10.87 4.58 -6.13
C PRO A 118 -10.39 5.06 -7.51
N ILE A 119 -11.29 5.53 -8.39
CA ILE A 119 -10.91 6.07 -9.70
C ILE A 119 -10.10 7.36 -9.51
N LYS A 120 -10.52 8.25 -8.61
CA LYS A 120 -9.79 9.46 -8.29
C LYS A 120 -8.42 9.15 -7.67
N ALA A 121 -8.37 8.18 -6.74
CA ALA A 121 -7.13 7.72 -6.13
C ALA A 121 -6.15 7.20 -7.20
N LEU A 122 -6.56 6.27 -8.04
CA LEU A 122 -5.72 5.71 -9.10
C LEU A 122 -5.21 6.76 -10.07
N ASN A 123 -6.05 7.73 -10.43
CA ASN A 123 -5.67 8.88 -11.25
C ASN A 123 -4.56 9.70 -10.58
N ARG A 124 -4.74 10.01 -9.29
CA ARG A 124 -3.73 10.77 -8.54
C ARG A 124 -2.42 9.99 -8.37
N TRP A 125 -2.51 8.69 -8.08
CA TRP A 125 -1.33 7.83 -7.96
C TRP A 125 -0.58 7.75 -9.29
N SER A 126 -1.29 7.66 -10.40
CA SER A 126 -0.67 7.71 -11.74
C SER A 126 0.09 9.01 -11.98
N ASN A 127 -0.42 10.15 -11.53
CA ASN A 127 0.24 11.45 -11.70
C ASN A 127 1.51 11.59 -10.82
N VAL A 128 1.57 10.88 -9.70
CA VAL A 128 2.75 10.86 -8.80
C VAL A 128 3.86 9.96 -9.35
N LEU A 129 3.53 8.98 -10.19
CA LEU A 129 4.49 8.15 -10.89
C LEU A 129 5.20 8.91 -12.02
N ILE A 130 6.49 8.60 -12.21
CA ILE A 130 7.20 9.00 -13.43
C ILE A 130 6.61 8.30 -14.65
N SER A 131 6.94 8.79 -15.84
CA SER A 131 6.60 8.09 -17.10
C SER A 131 7.16 6.67 -17.09
N LYS A 132 6.31 5.67 -17.38
CA LYS A 132 6.62 4.23 -17.32
C LYS A 132 6.88 3.70 -15.88
N GLY A 133 6.49 4.44 -14.85
CA GLY A 133 6.53 3.97 -13.48
C GLY A 133 5.60 2.76 -13.26
N THR A 134 5.88 1.98 -12.24
CA THR A 134 5.14 0.74 -11.92
C THR A 134 4.16 0.96 -10.78
N MET A 135 2.93 0.46 -10.92
CA MET A 135 1.94 0.40 -9.84
C MET A 135 1.68 -1.07 -9.47
N LEU A 136 1.92 -1.43 -8.21
CA LEU A 136 1.65 -2.76 -7.66
C LEU A 136 0.51 -2.67 -6.64
N LEU A 137 -0.61 -3.31 -6.95
CA LEU A 137 -1.78 -3.37 -6.07
C LEU A 137 -2.00 -4.80 -5.58
N VAL A 138 -2.15 -4.97 -4.27
CA VAL A 138 -2.56 -6.22 -3.64
C VAL A 138 -3.94 -6.00 -3.03
N LEU A 139 -4.94 -6.62 -3.62
CA LEU A 139 -6.33 -6.51 -3.20
C LEU A 139 -6.80 -7.84 -2.58
N PRO A 140 -7.74 -7.82 -1.63
CA PRO A 140 -8.29 -9.04 -1.05
C PRO A 140 -9.13 -9.79 -2.07
N ASN A 141 -9.07 -11.13 -1.99
CA ASN A 141 -10.02 -11.96 -2.71
C ASN A 141 -11.33 -12.01 -1.93
N LYS A 142 -12.43 -11.59 -2.55
CA LYS A 142 -13.77 -11.58 -1.93
C LYS A 142 -14.16 -12.92 -1.33
N ILE A 143 -13.93 -14.04 -2.02
CA ILE A 143 -14.37 -15.38 -1.58
C ILE A 143 -13.70 -15.80 -0.26
N GLY A 144 -12.49 -15.33 0.01
CA GLY A 144 -11.74 -15.62 1.24
C GLY A 144 -11.86 -14.55 2.33
N ASN A 145 -12.68 -13.53 2.14
CA ASN A 145 -12.82 -12.41 3.06
C ASN A 145 -14.05 -12.56 3.97
N PHE A 146 -14.01 -11.95 5.18
CA PHE A 146 -15.16 -11.88 6.08
C PHE A 146 -16.37 -11.19 5.45
N ASP A 147 -16.14 -10.32 4.47
CA ASP A 147 -17.14 -9.51 3.77
C ASP A 147 -17.69 -10.17 2.48
N TYR A 148 -17.48 -11.47 2.32
CA TYR A 148 -17.82 -12.22 1.09
C TYR A 148 -19.31 -12.12 0.68
N LYS A 149 -20.21 -11.86 1.62
CA LYS A 149 -21.66 -11.71 1.37
C LYS A 149 -22.07 -10.32 0.88
N ARG A 150 -21.19 -9.32 1.02
CA ARG A 150 -21.48 -7.99 0.55
C ARG A 150 -21.66 -7.98 -0.98
N LYS A 151 -22.58 -7.19 -1.48
CA LYS A 151 -22.76 -7.00 -2.94
C LYS A 151 -21.49 -6.37 -3.52
N ASP A 152 -21.16 -6.74 -4.77
CA ASP A 152 -20.07 -6.11 -5.47
C ASP A 152 -20.43 -4.66 -5.82
N THR A 153 -19.49 -3.75 -5.64
CA THR A 153 -19.62 -2.37 -6.13
C THR A 153 -19.58 -2.40 -7.65
N THR A 154 -20.58 -1.82 -8.30
CA THR A 154 -20.65 -1.82 -9.77
C THR A 154 -19.76 -0.73 -10.38
N ILE A 155 -19.40 -0.91 -11.64
CA ILE A 155 -18.60 0.10 -12.35
C ILE A 155 -19.35 1.43 -12.49
N GLU A 156 -20.66 1.39 -12.64
CA GLU A 156 -21.52 2.57 -12.70
C GLU A 156 -21.48 3.36 -11.39
N HIS A 157 -21.45 2.66 -10.25
CA HIS A 157 -21.31 3.28 -8.94
C HIS A 157 -19.95 3.98 -8.81
N LEU A 158 -18.86 3.30 -9.17
CA LEU A 158 -17.51 3.89 -9.14
C LEU A 158 -17.38 5.13 -10.04
N ILE A 159 -18.03 5.11 -11.22
CA ILE A 159 -18.06 6.26 -12.13
C ILE A 159 -18.87 7.41 -11.52
N LEU A 160 -19.96 7.10 -10.81
CA LEU A 160 -20.78 8.12 -10.15
C LEU A 160 -19.99 8.79 -9.02
N ASP A 161 -19.27 8.01 -8.20
CA ASP A 161 -18.41 8.53 -7.14
C ASP A 161 -17.33 9.46 -7.69
N TYR A 162 -16.72 9.06 -8.82
CA TYR A 162 -15.75 9.91 -9.49
C TYR A 162 -16.36 11.24 -9.95
N LYS A 163 -17.53 11.20 -10.60
CA LYS A 163 -18.24 12.40 -11.10
C LYS A 163 -18.71 13.31 -9.96
N ASN A 164 -19.16 12.73 -8.87
CA ASN A 164 -19.66 13.47 -7.70
C ASN A 164 -18.54 13.93 -6.77
N ASN A 165 -17.29 13.55 -7.09
CA ASN A 165 -16.13 13.79 -6.22
C ASN A 165 -16.37 13.27 -4.78
N THR A 166 -16.93 12.06 -4.67
CA THR A 166 -17.25 11.41 -3.38
C THR A 166 -16.02 11.38 -2.47
N HIS A 167 -16.22 11.63 -1.19
CA HIS A 167 -15.19 11.73 -0.16
C HIS A 167 -15.30 10.60 0.85
N GLU A 168 -14.33 10.48 1.74
CA GLU A 168 -14.23 9.47 2.80
C GLU A 168 -15.42 9.44 3.79
N ASN A 169 -16.21 10.50 3.85
CA ASN A 169 -17.45 10.54 4.66
C ASN A 169 -18.63 9.80 4.01
N ASP A 170 -18.44 9.27 2.81
CA ASP A 170 -19.46 8.45 2.17
C ASP A 170 -19.62 7.10 2.89
N THR A 171 -20.86 6.73 3.14
CA THR A 171 -21.21 5.49 3.86
C THR A 171 -21.87 4.45 2.95
N THR A 172 -21.82 4.65 1.63
CA THR A 172 -22.46 3.76 0.64
C THR A 172 -21.58 2.58 0.23
N HIS A 173 -20.31 2.57 0.61
CA HIS A 173 -19.33 1.50 0.36
C HIS A 173 -19.24 0.48 1.49
#